data_344a863c828dee1e39635a516bc4c247
#
_entry.id   344a863c828dee1e39635a516bc4c247
#
_cell.length_a   1.000
_cell.length_b   1.000
_cell.length_c   1.000
_cell.angle_alpha   90.00
_cell.angle_beta   90.00
_cell.angle_gamma   90.00
#
_symmetry.space_group_name_H-M   'P 1'
#
loop_
_entity.id
_entity.type
_entity.pdbx_description
1 polymer ?
#
loop_
_entity_poly.entity_id
_entity_poly.type
_entity_poly.pdbx_seq_one_letter_code
_entity_poly.pdbx_strand_id
1 'polypeptide(L)'
;MREATAPVIRREDYAPPDYWIRAVDLTFDLEPAKTMVINRMQVERNADVPRQPLRLHGEALNLTRVLIDGESVSFRNEDGLLVIDTPDAAAFTLEVRNTCAPDKNTALSGLYTSGGGFFTQCEAQGFRRITYFLDRPDVMAVYTVTLRAAKAAYPVLLSNGNLVEQSNLENGRHVAKWHDPFPKPSYLFALVAADLVAREQHIRTRAGKNHLLQVYVRRGDLDKTEHAMNSLVAAVVW
;
A
#
# COMPACT_ATOMS: atom_id res chain seq x y z
N MET A 1 -34.10 -0.35 -3.75
CA MET A 1 -33.01 -0.28 -2.73
C MET A 1 -32.94 1.16 -2.28
N ARG A 2 -33.09 1.45 -0.99
CA ARG A 2 -32.88 2.81 -0.45
C ARG A 2 -31.38 3.06 -0.54
N GLU A 3 -30.94 4.05 -1.30
CA GLU A 3 -29.60 4.60 -1.19
C GLU A 3 -29.39 5.03 0.25
N ALA A 4 -28.45 4.39 0.94
CA ALA A 4 -28.05 4.86 2.25
C ALA A 4 -27.44 6.24 2.06
N THR A 5 -28.07 7.26 2.63
CA THR A 5 -27.55 8.63 2.62
C THR A 5 -26.14 8.59 3.25
N ALA A 6 -25.13 9.04 2.51
CA ALA A 6 -23.77 9.10 3.03
C ALA A 6 -23.76 9.92 4.35
N PRO A 7 -23.06 9.45 5.39
CA PRO A 7 -22.98 10.18 6.66
C PRO A 7 -22.40 11.57 6.42
N VAL A 8 -23.00 12.58 7.03
CA VAL A 8 -22.48 13.94 6.99
C VAL A 8 -21.23 14.01 7.87
N ILE A 9 -20.08 14.29 7.26
CA ILE A 9 -18.81 14.48 7.96
C ILE A 9 -18.66 15.98 8.24
N ARG A 10 -18.51 16.36 9.50
CA ARG A 10 -18.33 17.75 9.92
C ARG A 10 -16.92 17.97 10.42
N ARG A 11 -16.39 19.17 10.21
CA ARG A 11 -15.05 19.56 10.69
C ARG A 11 -14.95 19.47 12.21
N GLU A 12 -16.01 19.80 12.91
CA GLU A 12 -16.12 19.81 14.37
C GLU A 12 -16.02 18.39 14.96
N ASP A 13 -16.33 17.36 14.17
CA ASP A 13 -16.25 15.96 14.58
C ASP A 13 -14.84 15.37 14.45
N TYR A 14 -13.87 16.18 13.96
CA TYR A 14 -12.48 15.72 13.86
C TYR A 14 -11.90 15.45 15.25
N ALA A 15 -11.36 14.24 15.40
CA ALA A 15 -10.55 13.86 16.55
C ALA A 15 -9.20 13.29 16.05
N PRO A 16 -8.08 13.65 16.69
CA PRO A 16 -6.79 13.07 16.36
C PRO A 16 -6.83 11.54 16.57
N PRO A 17 -6.00 10.78 15.86
CA PRO A 17 -5.96 9.33 16.03
C PRO A 17 -5.42 8.93 17.39
N ASP A 18 -5.93 7.83 17.95
CA ASP A 18 -5.45 7.27 19.23
C ASP A 18 -4.01 6.73 19.13
N TYR A 19 -3.59 6.38 17.92
CA TYR A 19 -2.27 5.86 17.60
C TYR A 19 -1.74 6.44 16.30
N TRP A 20 -0.43 6.52 16.22
CA TRP A 20 0.32 6.83 15.00
C TRP A 20 0.97 5.56 14.46
N ILE A 21 1.05 5.43 13.14
CA ILE A 21 1.88 4.42 12.48
C ILE A 21 3.02 5.17 11.80
N ARG A 22 4.26 4.96 12.29
CA ARG A 22 5.44 5.70 11.83
C ARG A 22 6.15 5.03 10.68
N ALA A 23 6.15 3.70 10.66
CA ALA A 23 6.75 2.90 9.59
C ALA A 23 5.89 1.68 9.29
N VAL A 24 5.89 1.29 8.03
CA VAL A 24 5.15 0.15 7.49
C VAL A 24 6.11 -0.68 6.64
N ASP A 25 6.24 -1.96 6.94
CA ASP A 25 6.92 -2.96 6.11
C ASP A 25 5.88 -3.93 5.58
N LEU A 26 5.64 -3.88 4.28
CA LEU A 26 4.67 -4.70 3.57
C LEU A 26 5.38 -5.77 2.76
N THR A 27 4.97 -7.01 2.91
CA THR A 27 5.36 -8.10 2.02
C THR A 27 4.12 -8.67 1.33
N PHE A 28 4.16 -8.67 0.01
CA PHE A 28 3.13 -9.26 -0.84
C PHE A 28 3.65 -10.53 -1.50
N ASP A 29 2.90 -11.60 -1.36
CA ASP A 29 3.02 -12.80 -2.18
C ASP A 29 1.85 -12.79 -3.18
N LEU A 30 2.13 -12.27 -4.39
CA LEU A 30 1.09 -11.95 -5.37
C LEU A 30 0.63 -13.20 -6.10
N GLU A 31 -0.62 -13.57 -5.86
CA GLU A 31 -1.38 -14.59 -6.58
C GLU A 31 -2.81 -14.05 -6.81
N PRO A 32 -3.37 -14.14 -8.03
CA PRO A 32 -4.65 -13.51 -8.36
C PRO A 32 -5.80 -13.92 -7.44
N ALA A 33 -5.93 -15.21 -7.17
CA ALA A 33 -7.02 -15.74 -6.37
C ALA A 33 -6.81 -15.59 -4.85
N LYS A 34 -5.55 -15.46 -4.41
CA LYS A 34 -5.21 -15.41 -2.98
C LYS A 34 -3.85 -14.74 -2.77
N THR A 35 -3.81 -13.43 -2.82
CA THR A 35 -2.62 -12.66 -2.44
C THR A 35 -2.46 -12.68 -0.92
N MET A 36 -1.29 -13.12 -0.43
CA MET A 36 -0.93 -13.01 0.98
C MET A 36 -0.25 -11.67 1.24
N VAL A 37 -0.67 -10.99 2.31
CA VAL A 37 -0.09 -9.73 2.76
C VAL A 37 0.39 -9.89 4.21
N ILE A 38 1.66 -9.54 4.44
CA ILE A 38 2.23 -9.38 5.77
C ILE A 38 2.47 -7.88 5.95
N ASN A 39 1.81 -7.30 6.93
CA ASN A 39 1.92 -5.88 7.28
C ASN A 39 2.53 -5.75 8.67
N ARG A 40 3.79 -5.30 8.75
CA ARG A 40 4.49 -5.02 9.99
C ARG A 40 4.57 -3.50 10.18
N MET A 41 4.03 -3.02 11.30
CA MET A 41 3.86 -1.60 11.59
C MET A 41 4.59 -1.22 12.88
N GLN A 42 5.27 -0.08 12.86
CA GLN A 42 5.72 0.58 14.08
C GLN A 42 4.61 1.50 14.57
N VAL A 43 3.97 1.11 15.66
CA VAL A 43 2.82 1.79 16.24
C VAL A 43 3.26 2.56 17.47
N GLU A 44 2.85 3.82 17.55
CA GLU A 44 3.10 4.73 18.66
C GLU A 44 1.77 5.24 19.21
N ARG A 45 1.59 5.17 20.53
CA ARG A 45 0.39 5.70 21.16
C ARG A 45 0.38 7.24 21.12
N ASN A 46 -0.75 7.81 20.79
CA ASN A 46 -0.94 9.25 20.93
C ASN A 46 -1.11 9.58 22.43
N ALA A 47 -0.13 10.26 23.01
CA ALA A 47 -0.12 10.63 24.41
C ALA A 47 -1.11 11.75 24.77
N ASP A 48 -1.59 12.50 23.75
CA ASP A 48 -2.49 13.63 23.95
C ASP A 48 -3.97 13.23 24.09
N VAL A 49 -4.27 11.92 23.92
CA VAL A 49 -5.62 11.40 24.05
C VAL A 49 -5.69 10.25 25.07
N PRO A 50 -6.86 10.00 25.70
CA PRO A 50 -7.04 8.86 26.59
C PRO A 50 -6.72 7.53 25.88
N ARG A 51 -6.13 6.59 26.62
CA ARG A 51 -5.83 5.26 26.08
C ARG A 51 -7.10 4.53 25.65
N GLN A 52 -7.08 4.06 24.42
CA GLN A 52 -8.13 3.25 23.80
C GLN A 52 -7.51 1.98 23.20
N PRO A 53 -8.29 0.91 22.95
CA PRO A 53 -7.86 -0.17 22.08
C PRO A 53 -7.54 0.34 20.67
N LEU A 54 -6.55 -0.28 20.02
CA LEU A 54 -6.23 0.03 18.62
C LEU A 54 -7.34 -0.52 17.72
N ARG A 55 -7.92 0.35 16.88
CA ARG A 55 -8.99 0.02 15.93
C ARG A 55 -8.49 0.19 14.50
N LEU A 56 -8.36 -0.91 13.75
CA LEU A 56 -7.90 -0.90 12.37
C LEU A 56 -9.07 -1.15 11.41
N HIS A 57 -9.10 -0.39 10.33
CA HIS A 57 -10.02 -0.63 9.22
C HIS A 57 -9.55 -1.82 8.39
N GLY A 58 -10.48 -2.68 8.00
CA GLY A 58 -10.24 -3.80 7.09
C GLY A 58 -11.51 -4.15 6.33
N GLU A 59 -11.44 -4.34 5.02
CA GLU A 59 -12.62 -4.62 4.19
C GLU A 59 -12.33 -5.72 3.19
N ALA A 60 -13.20 -6.72 3.13
CA ALA A 60 -13.09 -7.88 2.24
C ALA A 60 -11.75 -8.65 2.39
N LEU A 61 -11.23 -8.73 3.62
CA LEU A 61 -10.00 -9.41 3.97
C LEU A 61 -10.27 -10.69 4.76
N ASN A 62 -9.39 -11.68 4.57
CA ASN A 62 -9.34 -12.86 5.43
C ASN A 62 -8.13 -12.72 6.36
N LEU A 63 -8.39 -12.37 7.62
CA LEU A 63 -7.38 -12.24 8.66
C LEU A 63 -6.83 -13.61 9.05
N THR A 64 -5.51 -13.76 9.07
CA THR A 64 -4.86 -15.03 9.41
C THR A 64 -4.06 -14.97 10.71
N ARG A 65 -3.47 -13.82 11.04
CA ARG A 65 -2.66 -13.68 12.26
C ARG A 65 -2.52 -12.23 12.70
N VAL A 66 -2.44 -12.04 14.03
CA VAL A 66 -2.11 -10.76 14.66
C VAL A 66 -1.04 -11.01 15.73
N LEU A 67 0.07 -10.26 15.65
CA LEU A 67 1.18 -10.35 16.59
C LEU A 67 1.53 -8.95 17.12
N ILE A 68 1.81 -8.83 18.41
CA ILE A 68 2.46 -7.66 19.00
C ILE A 68 3.82 -8.11 19.51
N ASP A 69 4.89 -7.43 19.08
CA ASP A 69 6.28 -7.71 19.44
C ASP A 69 6.68 -9.19 19.22
N GLY A 70 6.09 -9.82 18.20
CA GLY A 70 6.32 -11.21 17.83
C GLY A 70 5.40 -12.22 18.51
N GLU A 71 4.65 -11.84 19.53
CA GLU A 71 3.74 -12.71 20.27
C GLU A 71 2.30 -12.61 19.75
N SER A 72 1.61 -13.76 19.67
CA SER A 72 0.20 -13.81 19.25
C SER A 72 -0.71 -13.15 20.29
N VAL A 73 -1.59 -12.27 19.82
CA VAL A 73 -2.54 -11.57 20.69
C VAL A 73 -3.98 -11.87 20.29
N SER A 74 -4.88 -11.76 21.25
CA SER A 74 -6.32 -11.81 21.01
C SER A 74 -6.79 -10.52 20.35
N PHE A 75 -7.81 -10.63 19.52
CA PHE A 75 -8.45 -9.52 18.85
C PHE A 75 -9.97 -9.75 18.78
N ARG A 76 -10.71 -8.69 18.49
CA ARG A 76 -12.15 -8.71 18.28
C ARG A 76 -12.48 -8.02 16.97
N ASN A 77 -13.59 -8.43 16.35
CA ASN A 77 -14.21 -7.68 15.25
C ASN A 77 -15.41 -6.95 15.82
N GLU A 78 -15.36 -5.63 15.81
CA GLU A 78 -16.43 -4.76 16.28
C GLU A 78 -16.78 -3.76 15.17
N ASP A 79 -18.03 -3.73 14.73
CA ASP A 79 -18.51 -2.78 13.71
C ASP A 79 -17.67 -2.70 12.42
N GLY A 80 -17.11 -3.85 12.01
CA GLY A 80 -16.24 -3.92 10.82
C GLY A 80 -14.79 -3.48 11.05
N LEU A 81 -14.40 -3.20 12.30
CA LEU A 81 -13.05 -2.86 12.71
C LEU A 81 -12.37 -4.04 13.40
N LEU A 82 -11.09 -4.22 13.13
CA LEU A 82 -10.21 -5.09 13.91
C LEU A 82 -9.78 -4.35 15.18
N VAL A 83 -10.24 -4.82 16.34
CA VAL A 83 -9.97 -4.20 17.64
C VAL A 83 -8.94 -5.03 18.40
N ILE A 84 -7.85 -4.40 18.82
CA ILE A 84 -6.72 -5.04 19.51
C ILE A 84 -6.47 -4.32 20.82
N ASP A 85 -6.44 -5.07 21.92
CA ASP A 85 -6.01 -4.55 23.23
C ASP A 85 -4.48 -4.43 23.21
N THR A 86 -3.97 -3.21 23.33
CA THR A 86 -2.54 -2.90 23.21
C THR A 86 -1.82 -3.03 24.55
N PRO A 87 -0.51 -3.32 24.54
CA PRO A 87 0.30 -3.32 25.75
C PRO A 87 0.37 -1.93 26.38
N ASP A 88 0.75 -1.86 27.67
CA ASP A 88 1.00 -0.59 28.36
C ASP A 88 2.39 -0.02 28.01
N ALA A 89 2.62 0.14 26.72
CA ALA A 89 3.84 0.68 26.15
C ALA A 89 3.52 1.90 25.28
N ALA A 90 4.45 2.85 25.22
CA ALA A 90 4.31 4.03 24.35
C ALA A 90 4.40 3.67 22.87
N ALA A 91 5.16 2.64 22.53
CA ALA A 91 5.31 2.14 21.16
C ALA A 91 5.51 0.62 21.17
N PHE A 92 5.10 -0.04 20.07
CA PHE A 92 5.23 -1.48 19.87
C PHE A 92 5.24 -1.82 18.37
N THR A 93 5.68 -3.02 18.04
CA THR A 93 5.57 -3.55 16.67
C THR A 93 4.29 -4.37 16.54
N LEU A 94 3.43 -4.00 15.62
CA LEU A 94 2.25 -4.77 15.25
C LEU A 94 2.46 -5.45 13.92
N GLU A 95 2.27 -6.78 13.85
CA GLU A 95 2.25 -7.52 12.60
C GLU A 95 0.85 -8.09 12.37
N VAL A 96 0.27 -7.76 11.22
CA VAL A 96 -1.00 -8.32 10.76
C VAL A 96 -0.75 -9.11 9.49
N ARG A 97 -1.24 -10.35 9.44
CA ARG A 97 -1.23 -11.18 8.23
C ARG A 97 -2.64 -11.43 7.76
N ASN A 98 -2.88 -11.16 6.52
CA ASN A 98 -4.17 -11.41 5.88
C ASN A 98 -4.00 -11.88 4.44
N THR A 99 -5.09 -12.35 3.86
CA THR A 99 -5.18 -12.59 2.42
C THR A 99 -6.33 -11.79 1.83
N CYS A 100 -6.18 -11.42 0.56
CA CYS A 100 -7.24 -10.85 -0.28
C CYS A 100 -7.30 -11.61 -1.61
N ALA A 101 -8.36 -11.41 -2.39
CA ALA A 101 -8.59 -12.05 -3.68
C ALA A 101 -8.71 -10.99 -4.78
N PRO A 102 -7.58 -10.51 -5.35
CA PRO A 102 -7.58 -9.42 -6.33
C PRO A 102 -8.39 -9.73 -7.61
N ASP A 103 -8.48 -10.99 -8.03
CA ASP A 103 -9.28 -11.43 -9.18
C ASP A 103 -10.80 -11.32 -8.97
N LYS A 104 -11.24 -11.29 -7.70
CA LYS A 104 -12.66 -11.11 -7.32
C LYS A 104 -13.01 -9.67 -6.96
N ASN A 105 -12.01 -8.78 -6.95
CA ASN A 105 -12.23 -7.38 -6.59
C ASN A 105 -12.80 -6.59 -7.76
N THR A 106 -14.13 -6.53 -7.86
CA THR A 106 -14.87 -5.75 -8.87
C THR A 106 -15.09 -4.30 -8.48
N ALA A 107 -14.79 -3.93 -7.24
CA ALA A 107 -14.92 -2.54 -6.77
C ALA A 107 -13.81 -1.63 -7.33
N LEU A 108 -12.72 -2.22 -7.88
CA LEU A 108 -11.55 -1.50 -8.38
C LEU A 108 -10.98 -0.53 -7.33
N SER A 109 -11.04 -0.94 -6.06
CA SER A 109 -10.54 -0.21 -4.90
C SER A 109 -9.69 -1.14 -4.06
N GLY A 110 -8.52 -0.70 -3.58
CA GLY A 110 -7.49 -1.54 -3.01
C GLY A 110 -6.69 -2.25 -4.10
N LEU A 111 -6.31 -3.51 -3.89
CA LEU A 111 -5.58 -4.34 -4.84
C LEU A 111 -6.56 -5.14 -5.72
N TYR A 112 -6.42 -5.05 -7.04
CA TYR A 112 -7.25 -5.77 -8.01
C TYR A 112 -6.43 -6.23 -9.22
N THR A 113 -6.99 -7.12 -10.04
CA THR A 113 -6.41 -7.52 -11.31
C THR A 113 -7.14 -6.88 -12.48
N SER A 114 -6.40 -6.45 -13.50
CA SER A 114 -6.94 -5.93 -14.75
C SER A 114 -5.98 -6.21 -15.90
N GLY A 115 -6.50 -6.72 -17.01
CA GLY A 115 -5.71 -6.97 -18.21
C GLY A 115 -4.46 -7.84 -17.99
N GLY A 116 -4.53 -8.80 -17.07
CA GLY A 116 -3.43 -9.72 -16.74
C GLY A 116 -2.38 -9.17 -15.78
N GLY A 117 -2.60 -8.00 -15.18
CA GLY A 117 -1.71 -7.41 -14.18
C GLY A 117 -2.42 -7.10 -12.86
N PHE A 118 -1.63 -6.85 -11.81
CA PHE A 118 -2.07 -6.32 -10.53
C PHE A 118 -1.91 -4.81 -10.50
N PHE A 119 -2.92 -4.15 -9.97
CA PHE A 119 -2.96 -2.69 -9.80
C PHE A 119 -3.59 -2.33 -8.47
N THR A 120 -3.27 -1.14 -7.96
CA THR A 120 -3.91 -0.60 -6.75
C THR A 120 -4.60 0.72 -7.05
N GLN A 121 -5.73 0.94 -6.36
CA GLN A 121 -6.38 2.24 -6.23
C GLN A 121 -6.73 2.43 -4.76
N CYS A 122 -6.04 3.34 -4.08
CA CYS A 122 -6.18 3.51 -2.63
C CYS A 122 -6.90 4.79 -2.23
N GLU A 123 -6.95 5.81 -3.06
CA GLU A 123 -7.73 7.02 -2.81
C GLU A 123 -9.25 6.76 -2.96
N ALA A 124 -10.09 7.14 -2.00
CA ALA A 124 -9.75 7.82 -0.75
C ALA A 124 -9.48 6.83 0.41
N GLN A 125 -10.09 5.65 0.44
CA GLN A 125 -10.07 4.67 1.54
C GLN A 125 -9.93 3.22 1.04
N GLY A 126 -9.13 3.01 -0.02
CA GLY A 126 -8.92 1.69 -0.62
C GLY A 126 -7.84 0.87 0.06
N PHE A 127 -6.93 1.46 0.83
CA PHE A 127 -5.84 0.73 1.46
C PHE A 127 -6.34 -0.34 2.45
N ARG A 128 -7.46 -0.09 3.12
CA ARG A 128 -8.17 -1.05 3.99
C ARG A 128 -8.66 -2.32 3.29
N ARG A 129 -8.69 -2.33 1.95
CA ARG A 129 -9.01 -3.52 1.13
C ARG A 129 -7.77 -4.34 0.77
N ILE A 130 -6.58 -3.88 1.19
CA ILE A 130 -5.30 -4.57 1.00
C ILE A 130 -4.87 -5.24 2.30
N THR A 131 -4.91 -4.49 3.40
CA THR A 131 -4.53 -4.95 4.73
C THR A 131 -5.21 -4.10 5.81
N TYR A 132 -5.23 -4.59 7.04
CA TYR A 132 -5.74 -3.83 8.19
C TYR A 132 -4.83 -2.66 8.51
N PHE A 133 -5.41 -1.46 8.63
CA PHE A 133 -4.65 -0.22 8.83
C PHE A 133 -5.48 0.89 9.50
N LEU A 134 -4.81 1.90 10.09
CA LEU A 134 -5.42 3.20 10.39
C LEU A 134 -5.54 3.99 9.09
N ASP A 135 -6.55 3.67 8.29
CA ASP A 135 -6.72 4.17 6.92
C ASP A 135 -7.34 5.57 6.94
N ARG A 136 -6.52 6.54 7.35
CA ARG A 136 -6.83 7.96 7.54
C ARG A 136 -5.73 8.83 6.91
N PRO A 137 -6.08 9.99 6.34
CA PRO A 137 -5.10 10.87 5.68
C PRO A 137 -4.11 11.55 6.64
N ASP A 138 -4.43 11.64 7.92
CA ASP A 138 -3.60 12.24 8.96
C ASP A 138 -2.60 11.24 9.60
N VAL A 139 -2.70 9.95 9.29
CA VAL A 139 -1.73 8.92 9.68
C VAL A 139 -0.71 8.73 8.56
N MET A 140 0.47 9.31 8.75
CA MET A 140 1.56 9.28 7.76
C MET A 140 2.70 8.38 8.22
N ALA A 141 3.15 7.49 7.34
CA ALA A 141 4.19 6.53 7.60
C ALA A 141 5.23 6.46 6.47
N VAL A 142 6.44 6.03 6.80
CA VAL A 142 7.46 5.59 5.85
C VAL A 142 7.14 4.15 5.42
N TYR A 143 7.23 3.86 4.12
CA TYR A 143 6.87 2.55 3.58
C TYR A 143 8.08 1.81 3.02
N THR A 144 8.20 0.55 3.41
CA THR A 144 9.05 -0.45 2.73
C THR A 144 8.13 -1.53 2.17
N VAL A 145 8.30 -1.88 0.90
CA VAL A 145 7.39 -2.78 0.18
C VAL A 145 8.18 -3.87 -0.53
N THR A 146 7.91 -5.12 -0.20
CA THR A 146 8.48 -6.29 -0.85
C THR A 146 7.41 -6.98 -1.69
N LEU A 147 7.62 -7.07 -2.99
CA LEU A 147 6.73 -7.70 -3.95
C LEU A 147 7.34 -9.00 -4.45
N ARG A 148 6.61 -10.11 -4.37
CA ARG A 148 6.99 -11.42 -4.91
C ARG A 148 5.94 -11.90 -5.88
N ALA A 149 6.35 -12.31 -7.08
CA ALA A 149 5.43 -12.78 -8.11
C ALA A 149 6.09 -13.79 -9.07
N ALA A 150 5.28 -14.48 -9.87
CA ALA A 150 5.74 -15.28 -10.99
C ALA A 150 6.36 -14.38 -12.06
N LYS A 151 7.67 -14.54 -12.34
CA LYS A 151 8.44 -13.65 -13.22
C LYS A 151 7.93 -13.65 -14.65
N ALA A 152 7.51 -14.79 -15.15
CA ALA A 152 7.03 -14.92 -16.53
C ALA A 152 5.72 -14.16 -16.78
N ALA A 153 4.82 -14.10 -15.77
CA ALA A 153 3.53 -13.42 -15.89
C ALA A 153 3.64 -11.92 -15.52
N TYR A 154 4.51 -11.59 -14.56
CA TYR A 154 4.65 -10.25 -14.00
C TYR A 154 6.12 -9.82 -13.97
N PRO A 155 6.78 -9.60 -15.13
CA PRO A 155 8.20 -9.26 -15.19
C PRO A 155 8.55 -7.90 -14.56
N VAL A 156 7.57 -7.01 -14.43
CA VAL A 156 7.73 -5.68 -13.83
C VAL A 156 6.98 -5.62 -12.49
N LEU A 157 7.70 -5.25 -11.43
CA LEU A 157 7.17 -5.06 -10.07
C LEU A 157 7.50 -3.64 -9.60
N LEU A 158 6.50 -2.80 -9.44
CA LEU A 158 6.66 -1.39 -9.07
C LEU A 158 5.94 -1.07 -7.77
N SER A 159 6.49 -0.15 -7.00
CA SER A 159 5.84 0.49 -5.85
C SER A 159 6.36 1.92 -5.67
N ASN A 160 5.89 2.61 -4.62
CA ASN A 160 6.36 3.94 -4.28
C ASN A 160 7.84 3.93 -3.83
N GLY A 161 8.53 5.05 -4.07
CA GLY A 161 9.89 5.27 -3.58
C GLY A 161 10.97 4.74 -4.52
N ASN A 162 12.06 4.26 -3.95
CA ASN A 162 13.24 3.79 -4.69
C ASN A 162 13.34 2.27 -4.65
N LEU A 163 13.71 1.67 -5.77
CA LEU A 163 14.05 0.25 -5.83
C LEU A 163 15.38 0.03 -5.07
N VAL A 164 15.32 -0.78 -4.01
CA VAL A 164 16.51 -1.05 -3.16
C VAL A 164 17.06 -2.46 -3.35
N GLU A 165 16.23 -3.40 -3.81
CA GLU A 165 16.63 -4.77 -4.07
C GLU A 165 15.78 -5.39 -5.18
N GLN A 166 16.39 -6.18 -6.05
CA GLN A 166 15.68 -7.01 -7.04
C GLN A 166 16.49 -8.28 -7.29
N SER A 167 15.84 -9.43 -7.21
CA SER A 167 16.48 -10.73 -7.46
C SER A 167 15.51 -11.80 -7.94
N ASN A 168 16.06 -12.86 -8.50
CA ASN A 168 15.29 -14.05 -8.82
C ASN A 168 15.14 -14.93 -7.57
N LEU A 169 13.98 -15.52 -7.44
CA LEU A 169 13.67 -16.54 -6.45
C LEU A 169 13.56 -17.92 -7.13
N GLU A 170 13.44 -18.95 -6.32
CA GLU A 170 13.16 -20.30 -6.80
C GLU A 170 11.79 -20.39 -7.52
N ASN A 171 11.57 -21.49 -8.25
CA ASN A 171 10.30 -21.83 -8.92
C ASN A 171 9.81 -20.74 -9.92
N GLY A 172 10.73 -20.06 -10.61
CA GLY A 172 10.37 -19.06 -11.62
C GLY A 172 9.75 -17.78 -11.07
N ARG A 173 9.89 -17.55 -9.77
CA ARG A 173 9.46 -16.32 -9.11
C ARG A 173 10.59 -15.29 -9.05
N HIS A 174 10.25 -14.05 -8.72
CA HIS A 174 11.21 -12.99 -8.44
C HIS A 174 10.68 -12.05 -7.35
N VAL A 175 11.56 -11.21 -6.87
CA VAL A 175 11.27 -10.23 -5.82
C VAL A 175 11.80 -8.86 -6.21
N ALA A 176 11.04 -7.82 -5.84
CA ALA A 176 11.50 -6.44 -5.84
C ALA A 176 11.16 -5.80 -4.48
N LYS A 177 12.12 -5.08 -3.91
CA LYS A 177 11.94 -4.34 -2.66
C LYS A 177 12.09 -2.86 -2.94
N TRP A 178 11.12 -2.09 -2.49
CA TRP A 178 11.02 -0.65 -2.65
C TRP A 178 11.04 0.03 -1.29
N HIS A 179 11.64 1.21 -1.21
CA HIS A 179 11.63 2.02 0.01
C HIS A 179 11.28 3.46 -0.33
N ASP A 180 10.18 3.94 0.24
CA ASP A 180 9.77 5.33 0.16
C ASP A 180 10.08 6.02 1.51
N PRO A 181 11.14 6.86 1.56
CA PRO A 181 11.63 7.45 2.80
C PRO A 181 10.79 8.62 3.31
N PHE A 182 9.82 9.08 2.51
CA PHE A 182 8.98 10.22 2.88
C PHE A 182 7.67 9.74 3.50
N PRO A 183 7.34 10.20 4.74
CA PRO A 183 6.06 9.86 5.35
C PRO A 183 4.90 10.29 4.44
N LYS A 184 4.01 9.36 4.15
CA LYS A 184 2.82 9.58 3.34
C LYS A 184 1.61 8.87 3.92
N PRO A 185 0.38 9.39 3.67
CA PRO A 185 -0.85 8.69 4.03
C PRO A 185 -1.07 7.46 3.14
N SER A 186 -1.85 6.52 3.64
CA SER A 186 -2.15 5.24 2.98
C SER A 186 -2.83 5.38 1.61
N TYR A 187 -3.58 6.44 1.37
CA TYR A 187 -4.25 6.65 0.09
C TYR A 187 -3.29 6.89 -1.09
N LEU A 188 -2.03 7.26 -0.82
CA LEU A 188 -0.97 7.41 -1.84
C LEU A 188 -0.21 6.12 -2.12
N PHE A 189 -0.51 5.03 -1.41
CA PHE A 189 0.12 3.75 -1.67
C PHE A 189 -0.18 3.25 -3.08
N ALA A 190 0.86 2.80 -3.78
CA ALA A 190 0.75 2.21 -5.11
C ALA A 190 1.58 0.93 -5.25
N LEU A 191 1.02 -0.05 -5.96
CA LEU A 191 1.65 -1.29 -6.37
C LEU A 191 1.20 -1.62 -7.79
N VAL A 192 2.14 -2.01 -8.64
CA VAL A 192 1.88 -2.56 -9.97
C VAL A 192 2.73 -3.80 -10.17
N ALA A 193 2.12 -4.90 -10.66
CA ALA A 193 2.83 -6.08 -11.11
C ALA A 193 2.22 -6.55 -12.43
N ALA A 194 2.97 -6.42 -13.54
CA ALA A 194 2.42 -6.70 -14.88
C ALA A 194 3.53 -6.92 -15.93
N ASP A 195 3.12 -7.38 -17.13
CA ASP A 195 3.99 -7.38 -18.32
C ASP A 195 3.92 -6.01 -19.00
N LEU A 196 4.89 -5.16 -18.65
CA LEU A 196 5.00 -3.78 -19.11
C LEU A 196 6.34 -3.53 -19.79
N VAL A 197 6.39 -2.46 -20.59
CA VAL A 197 7.61 -1.86 -21.13
C VAL A 197 7.67 -0.39 -20.74
N ALA A 198 8.88 0.16 -20.64
CA ALA A 198 9.08 1.55 -20.26
C ALA A 198 9.56 2.38 -21.43
N ARG A 199 9.02 3.59 -21.61
CA ARG A 199 9.72 4.69 -22.24
C ARG A 199 10.57 5.37 -21.18
N GLU A 200 11.85 5.59 -21.49
CA GLU A 200 12.82 6.15 -20.55
C GLU A 200 13.43 7.44 -21.08
N GLN A 201 13.68 8.38 -20.18
CA GLN A 201 14.39 9.63 -20.51
C GLN A 201 15.19 10.11 -19.29
N HIS A 202 16.45 10.44 -19.52
CA HIS A 202 17.27 11.10 -18.50
C HIS A 202 17.11 12.62 -18.60
N ILE A 203 16.94 13.24 -17.43
CA ILE A 203 16.88 14.70 -17.31
C ILE A 203 17.85 15.17 -16.23
N ARG A 204 18.24 16.45 -16.31
CA ARG A 204 18.96 17.13 -15.26
C ARG A 204 18.10 18.27 -14.72
N THR A 205 17.79 18.23 -13.43
CA THR A 205 17.00 19.27 -12.76
C THR A 205 17.81 20.54 -12.54
N ARG A 206 17.13 21.65 -12.19
CA ARG A 206 17.77 22.93 -11.82
C ARG A 206 18.75 22.80 -10.67
N ALA A 207 18.53 21.86 -9.74
CA ALA A 207 19.46 21.53 -8.66
C ALA A 207 20.70 20.73 -9.11
N GLY A 208 20.85 20.49 -10.42
CA GLY A 208 21.98 19.77 -11.00
C GLY A 208 21.96 18.25 -10.83
N LYS A 209 20.87 17.68 -10.29
CA LYS A 209 20.69 16.23 -10.11
C LYS A 209 20.18 15.57 -11.40
N ASN A 210 20.75 14.41 -11.73
CA ASN A 210 20.26 13.59 -12.81
C ASN A 210 19.15 12.67 -12.31
N HIS A 211 18.08 12.56 -13.09
CA HIS A 211 16.95 11.67 -12.82
C HIS A 211 16.61 10.85 -14.05
N LEU A 212 16.27 9.59 -13.85
CA LEU A 212 15.66 8.73 -14.85
C LEU A 212 14.14 8.85 -14.72
N LEU A 213 13.48 9.27 -15.79
CA LEU A 213 12.03 9.27 -15.91
C LEU A 213 11.59 8.05 -16.70
N GLN A 214 10.54 7.38 -16.22
CA GLN A 214 10.03 6.16 -16.82
C GLN A 214 8.50 6.22 -16.93
N VAL A 215 7.96 5.95 -18.11
CA VAL A 215 6.52 5.80 -18.36
C VAL A 215 6.28 4.36 -18.77
N TYR A 216 5.64 3.59 -17.87
CA TYR A 216 5.35 2.18 -18.10
C TYR A 216 4.01 1.98 -18.76
N VAL A 217 3.98 1.18 -19.83
CA VAL A 217 2.77 0.87 -20.59
C VAL A 217 2.81 -0.57 -21.11
N ARG A 218 1.70 -1.07 -21.62
CA ARG A 218 1.67 -2.33 -22.36
C ARG A 218 2.54 -2.23 -23.61
N ARG A 219 3.10 -3.35 -24.08
CA ARG A 219 4.03 -3.37 -25.23
C ARG A 219 3.46 -2.68 -26.49
N GLY A 220 2.17 -2.85 -26.77
CA GLY A 220 1.50 -2.24 -27.94
C GLY A 220 1.17 -0.75 -27.80
N ASP A 221 1.48 -0.12 -26.66
CA ASP A 221 1.13 1.29 -26.39
C ASP A 221 2.36 2.20 -26.24
N LEU A 222 3.57 1.68 -26.49
CA LEU A 222 4.81 2.43 -26.28
C LEU A 222 4.91 3.69 -27.16
N ASP A 223 4.43 3.61 -28.40
CA ASP A 223 4.37 4.73 -29.34
C ASP A 223 3.46 5.87 -28.90
N LYS A 224 2.46 5.57 -28.06
CA LYS A 224 1.48 6.55 -27.54
C LYS A 224 1.99 7.35 -26.33
N THR A 225 3.20 7.07 -25.83
CA THR A 225 3.72 7.63 -24.57
C THR A 225 4.49 8.94 -24.71
N GLU A 226 4.65 9.47 -25.93
CA GLU A 226 5.44 10.67 -26.17
C GLU A 226 4.90 11.89 -25.41
N HIS A 227 3.60 12.14 -25.50
CA HIS A 227 2.97 13.24 -24.79
C HIS A 227 3.08 13.10 -23.27
N ALA A 228 2.90 11.87 -22.73
CA ALA A 228 3.04 11.60 -21.32
C ALA A 228 4.48 11.87 -20.82
N MET A 229 5.49 11.44 -21.58
CA MET A 229 6.89 11.72 -21.25
C MET A 229 7.21 13.22 -21.30
N ASN A 230 6.77 13.93 -22.33
CA ASN A 230 6.97 15.38 -22.44
C ASN A 230 6.32 16.14 -21.27
N SER A 231 5.11 15.74 -20.87
CA SER A 231 4.40 16.31 -19.73
C SER A 231 5.12 16.02 -18.40
N LEU A 232 5.64 14.79 -18.23
CA LEU A 232 6.41 14.41 -17.05
C LEU A 232 7.70 15.24 -16.94
N VAL A 233 8.44 15.42 -18.06
CA VAL A 233 9.63 16.28 -18.11
C VAL A 233 9.28 17.71 -17.71
N ALA A 234 8.22 18.28 -18.29
CA ALA A 234 7.79 19.63 -17.98
C ALA A 234 7.43 19.79 -16.50
N ALA A 235 6.70 18.83 -15.92
CA ALA A 235 6.32 18.85 -14.50
C ALA A 235 7.51 18.78 -13.53
N VAL A 236 8.54 17.98 -13.88
CA VAL A 236 9.73 17.81 -12.99
C VAL A 236 10.71 18.97 -13.11
N VAL A 237 10.76 19.65 -14.27
CA VAL A 237 11.69 20.77 -14.51
C VAL A 237 11.10 22.10 -14.07
N TRP A 238 9.76 22.22 -14.04
CA TRP A 238 9.03 23.43 -13.61
C TRP A 238 9.32 23.78 -12.15
#